data_a516e1b92a5871cff8b6647a71e05600
#
_entry.id   a516e1b92a5871cff8b6647a71e05600
#
_cell.length_a   1.000
_cell.length_b   1.000
_cell.length_c   1.000
_cell.angle_alpha   90.00
_cell.angle_beta   90.00
_cell.angle_gamma   90.00
#
_symmetry.space_group_name_H-M   'P 1'
#
loop_
_entity.id
_entity.type
_entity.pdbx_description
1 polymer ?
#
loop_
_entity_poly.entity_id
_entity_poly.type
_entity_poly.pdbx_seq_one_letter_code
_entity_poly.pdbx_strand_id
1 'polypeptide(L)'
;MNPQRILTALLALAAPLLAQQAAAPSAAPAPTPAPVAPRTSPELTPEQKELMKEVERMRGEKARIDAQVALAEARRAEELAPLAAETAKLSAERALRLAKAAAEAAALEDEKAKLERQTSLEAARSSARLAERMNRIRELEAEAKQLQLEAGNTVARLTNELSRFQKEEEARKVASRAKPRYLKDPLVDGVLYISDRRIPFNGAVTDQLADHVIQRINFYNNQSAEFPIFIVVDNSPGGSVSAGYQIQKAMAASKAPVYVVVKGFAASMTAVIATLAERSFCYPNSILLHHQVSNNLRGNMTVLKEQIRFTTEWFDRLGTPVAKKMGISLEEFVKQMYANDSTGDWQAFGEQAKALKWIDTTVERIEETAVLDIIPVPVAPPAPVIRPPQTEVSGVTAKVDDKGRPYYELPPLSNPFDAWWMYDPQGLYRAR
;
A
#
# COMPACT_ATOMS: atom_id res chain seq x y z
N MET A 1 23.32 -32.08 23.96
CA MET A 1 22.36 -33.18 23.76
C MET A 1 21.79 -33.03 22.35
N ASN A 2 22.04 -34.03 21.52
CA ASN A 2 21.92 -34.05 20.07
C ASN A 2 20.48 -34.46 19.64
N PRO A 3 19.74 -33.70 18.82
CA PRO A 3 18.47 -34.18 18.27
C PRO A 3 18.65 -34.65 16.82
N GLN A 4 19.32 -35.76 16.66
CA GLN A 4 19.23 -36.60 15.47
C GLN A 4 18.69 -37.96 15.89
N ARG A 5 17.38 -38.15 15.85
CA ARG A 5 16.62 -39.41 15.80
C ARG A 5 15.14 -39.08 15.92
N ILE A 6 14.47 -38.95 14.81
CA ILE A 6 13.05 -39.25 14.50
C ILE A 6 12.87 -38.89 13.02
N LEU A 7 13.32 -39.77 12.12
CA LEU A 7 12.89 -39.79 10.73
C LEU A 7 13.15 -41.16 10.13
N THR A 8 12.40 -42.18 10.60
CA THR A 8 12.30 -43.50 9.96
C THR A 8 11.03 -44.18 10.47
N ALA A 9 9.92 -43.97 9.80
CA ALA A 9 8.75 -44.84 9.75
C ALA A 9 7.61 -44.09 9.05
N LEU A 10 7.46 -44.35 7.74
CA LEU A 10 6.21 -44.27 6.97
C LEU A 10 6.53 -44.27 5.46
N LEU A 11 7.12 -45.45 5.04
CA LEU A 11 7.23 -45.79 3.63
C LEU A 11 7.06 -47.30 3.51
N ALA A 12 5.83 -47.79 3.57
CA ALA A 12 5.38 -49.09 3.09
C ALA A 12 3.87 -49.05 3.00
N LEU A 13 3.34 -49.04 1.77
CA LEU A 13 2.08 -49.61 1.32
C LEU A 13 1.55 -48.85 0.11
N ALA A 14 2.04 -49.22 -1.07
CA ALA A 14 1.30 -49.14 -2.33
C ALA A 14 2.01 -50.03 -3.35
N ALA A 15 1.66 -51.33 -3.38
CA ALA A 15 1.95 -52.24 -4.48
C ALA A 15 0.75 -52.21 -5.45
N PRO A 16 0.96 -52.25 -6.77
CA PRO A 16 -0.13 -52.29 -7.74
C PRO A 16 -0.62 -53.72 -7.92
N LEU A 17 -1.95 -53.90 -7.92
CA LEU A 17 -2.66 -55.13 -8.25
C LEU A 17 -2.61 -55.32 -9.79
N LEU A 18 -1.78 -56.22 -10.29
CA LEU A 18 -1.82 -56.73 -11.67
C LEU A 18 -2.92 -57.79 -11.75
N ALA A 19 -3.97 -57.52 -12.51
CA ALA A 19 -5.02 -58.46 -12.89
C ALA A 19 -4.44 -59.49 -13.83
N GLN A 20 -4.43 -60.75 -13.40
CA GLN A 20 -4.12 -61.96 -14.19
C GLN A 20 -5.39 -62.39 -14.95
N GLN A 21 -5.42 -62.24 -16.28
CA GLN A 21 -6.38 -62.92 -17.13
C GLN A 21 -5.99 -64.38 -17.28
N ALA A 22 -6.81 -65.26 -16.73
CA ALA A 22 -6.72 -66.69 -16.94
C ALA A 22 -7.28 -67.08 -18.30
N ALA A 23 -6.51 -67.76 -19.13
CA ALA A 23 -6.92 -68.37 -20.40
C ALA A 23 -7.75 -69.62 -20.12
N ALA A 24 -8.90 -69.77 -20.82
CA ALA A 24 -9.70 -70.99 -20.82
C ALA A 24 -9.05 -72.07 -21.66
N PRO A 25 -9.15 -73.38 -21.26
CA PRO A 25 -8.56 -74.46 -22.03
C PRO A 25 -9.40 -74.91 -23.21
N SER A 26 -8.71 -75.18 -24.31
CA SER A 26 -9.19 -75.78 -25.57
C SER A 26 -9.79 -77.18 -25.35
N ALA A 27 -11.01 -77.38 -25.83
CA ALA A 27 -11.66 -78.71 -25.90
C ALA A 27 -11.10 -79.58 -27.02
N ALA A 28 -10.78 -80.81 -26.69
CA ALA A 28 -10.32 -81.81 -27.63
C ALA A 28 -11.44 -82.40 -28.47
N PRO A 29 -11.19 -82.92 -29.71
CA PRO A 29 -12.21 -83.36 -30.63
C PRO A 29 -12.75 -84.77 -30.26
N ALA A 30 -14.06 -84.94 -30.47
CA ALA A 30 -14.75 -86.23 -30.26
C ALA A 30 -14.49 -87.25 -31.38
N PRO A 31 -14.55 -88.53 -31.07
CA PRO A 31 -14.18 -89.60 -32.00
C PRO A 31 -15.34 -89.96 -32.96
N THR A 32 -14.97 -90.30 -34.15
CA THR A 32 -15.82 -90.83 -35.29
C THR A 32 -16.44 -92.21 -35.00
N PRO A 33 -17.74 -92.41 -35.28
CA PRO A 33 -18.32 -93.77 -35.18
C PRO A 33 -18.13 -94.57 -36.43
N ALA A 34 -17.93 -95.89 -36.24
CA ALA A 34 -17.73 -96.89 -37.26
C ALA A 34 -19.04 -97.35 -37.94
N PRO A 35 -18.94 -98.01 -39.07
CA PRO A 35 -20.09 -98.28 -39.94
C PRO A 35 -20.89 -99.54 -39.53
N VAL A 36 -22.21 -99.47 -39.62
CA VAL A 36 -23.15 -100.58 -39.43
C VAL A 36 -23.69 -101.08 -40.74
N ALA A 37 -23.64 -102.35 -40.95
CA ALA A 37 -24.07 -103.05 -42.15
C ALA A 37 -25.62 -103.16 -42.35
N PRO A 38 -26.08 -103.44 -43.50
CA PRO A 38 -27.49 -103.30 -43.88
C PRO A 38 -28.39 -104.45 -43.46
N ARG A 39 -29.58 -104.19 -43.03
CA ARG A 39 -30.63 -105.16 -42.76
C ARG A 39 -31.77 -104.93 -43.79
N THR A 40 -32.12 -106.07 -44.30
CA THR A 40 -33.17 -106.29 -45.33
C THR A 40 -34.61 -105.95 -44.85
N SER A 41 -35.38 -105.36 -45.72
CA SER A 41 -36.76 -104.93 -45.47
C SER A 41 -37.75 -106.15 -45.60
N PRO A 42 -38.81 -106.21 -44.78
CA PRO A 42 -39.95 -107.09 -45.04
C PRO A 42 -41.04 -106.44 -45.85
N GLU A 43 -41.73 -107.17 -46.66
CA GLU A 43 -42.83 -106.75 -47.57
C GLU A 43 -44.03 -106.24 -46.77
N LEU A 44 -44.60 -105.13 -47.29
CA LEU A 44 -45.74 -104.41 -46.72
C LEU A 44 -47.10 -105.09 -46.96
N THR A 45 -47.95 -105.17 -46.00
CA THR A 45 -49.32 -105.66 -46.04
C THR A 45 -50.26 -104.65 -46.76
N PRO A 46 -51.41 -105.10 -47.31
CA PRO A 46 -52.34 -104.24 -48.06
C PRO A 46 -52.81 -103.00 -47.31
N GLU A 47 -53.02 -103.03 -45.95
CA GLU A 47 -53.39 -101.93 -45.11
C GLU A 47 -52.23 -100.92 -44.91
N GLN A 48 -51.02 -101.39 -44.95
CA GLN A 48 -49.84 -100.56 -44.91
C GLN A 48 -49.63 -99.76 -46.25
N LYS A 49 -50.11 -100.33 -47.41
CA LYS A 49 -50.05 -99.63 -48.69
C LYS A 49 -51.10 -98.48 -48.74
N GLU A 50 -52.28 -98.72 -48.14
CA GLU A 50 -53.32 -97.67 -48.07
C GLU A 50 -52.95 -96.52 -47.13
N LEU A 51 -52.36 -96.87 -45.97
CA LEU A 51 -51.83 -95.88 -45.03
C LEU A 51 -50.65 -95.08 -45.65
N MET A 52 -49.85 -95.75 -46.47
CA MET A 52 -48.79 -95.03 -47.23
C MET A 52 -49.34 -94.05 -48.24
N LYS A 53 -50.43 -94.38 -48.95
CA LYS A 53 -51.14 -93.47 -49.92
C LYS A 53 -51.73 -92.27 -49.17
N GLU A 54 -52.33 -92.51 -48.03
CA GLU A 54 -52.89 -91.44 -47.16
C GLU A 54 -51.75 -90.53 -46.58
N VAL A 55 -50.68 -91.18 -46.17
CA VAL A 55 -49.46 -90.44 -45.72
C VAL A 55 -48.87 -89.64 -46.87
N GLU A 56 -48.84 -90.21 -48.08
CA GLU A 56 -48.36 -89.50 -49.29
C GLU A 56 -49.27 -88.32 -49.66
N ARG A 57 -50.63 -88.52 -49.59
CA ARG A 57 -51.59 -87.47 -49.80
C ARG A 57 -51.42 -86.34 -48.72
N MET A 58 -51.33 -86.73 -47.44
CA MET A 58 -51.12 -85.77 -46.40
C MET A 58 -49.75 -85.07 -46.53
N ARG A 59 -48.71 -85.76 -47.00
CA ARG A 59 -47.41 -85.14 -47.31
C ARG A 59 -47.55 -84.15 -48.47
N GLY A 60 -48.37 -84.52 -49.54
CA GLY A 60 -48.65 -83.57 -50.61
C GLY A 60 -49.43 -82.33 -50.16
N GLU A 61 -50.44 -82.53 -49.28
CA GLU A 61 -51.18 -81.40 -48.71
C GLU A 61 -50.32 -80.54 -47.82
N LYS A 62 -49.50 -81.16 -46.98
CA LYS A 62 -48.52 -80.45 -46.14
C LYS A 62 -47.51 -79.67 -46.98
N ALA A 63 -46.95 -80.31 -48.05
CA ALA A 63 -46.04 -79.61 -48.96
C ALA A 63 -46.68 -78.41 -49.63
N ARG A 64 -47.99 -78.49 -49.96
CA ARG A 64 -48.74 -77.39 -50.54
C ARG A 64 -49.00 -76.28 -49.54
N ILE A 65 -49.33 -76.64 -48.34
CA ILE A 65 -49.50 -75.67 -47.24
C ILE A 65 -48.14 -75.00 -46.91
N ASP A 66 -47.06 -75.84 -46.78
CA ASP A 66 -45.70 -75.32 -46.53
C ASP A 66 -45.26 -74.37 -47.68
N ALA A 67 -45.60 -74.70 -48.96
CA ALA A 67 -45.32 -73.80 -50.07
C ALA A 67 -46.15 -72.52 -50.06
N GLN A 68 -47.43 -72.62 -49.64
CA GLN A 68 -48.25 -71.41 -49.45
C GLN A 68 -47.77 -70.53 -48.28
N VAL A 69 -47.38 -71.13 -47.21
CA VAL A 69 -46.76 -70.39 -46.04
C VAL A 69 -45.45 -69.75 -46.44
N ALA A 70 -44.59 -70.51 -47.16
CA ALA A 70 -43.32 -69.95 -47.66
C ALA A 70 -43.53 -68.79 -48.63
N LEU A 71 -44.57 -68.90 -49.54
CA LEU A 71 -44.90 -67.78 -50.43
C LEU A 71 -45.48 -66.59 -49.67
N ALA A 72 -46.33 -66.83 -48.65
CA ALA A 72 -46.85 -65.72 -47.80
C ALA A 72 -45.76 -65.09 -46.99
N GLU A 73 -44.82 -65.87 -46.45
CA GLU A 73 -43.64 -65.36 -45.79
C GLU A 73 -42.71 -64.60 -46.74
N ALA A 74 -42.49 -65.08 -47.93
CA ALA A 74 -41.72 -64.34 -48.92
C ALA A 74 -42.34 -63.01 -49.29
N ARG A 75 -43.68 -62.97 -49.51
CA ARG A 75 -44.40 -61.71 -49.79
C ARG A 75 -44.31 -60.75 -48.59
N ARG A 76 -44.50 -61.27 -47.40
CA ARG A 76 -44.33 -60.45 -46.18
C ARG A 76 -42.88 -59.93 -45.98
N ALA A 77 -41.92 -60.77 -46.34
CA ALA A 77 -40.52 -60.37 -46.29
C ALA A 77 -40.22 -59.29 -47.34
N GLU A 78 -40.83 -59.42 -48.56
CA GLU A 78 -40.71 -58.42 -49.63
C GLU A 78 -41.40 -57.10 -49.27
N GLU A 79 -42.60 -57.14 -48.67
CA GLU A 79 -43.31 -55.95 -48.16
C GLU A 79 -42.55 -55.28 -46.96
N LEU A 80 -41.91 -56.06 -46.09
CA LEU A 80 -41.17 -55.56 -44.96
C LEU A 80 -39.73 -55.13 -45.25
N ALA A 81 -39.18 -55.60 -46.40
CA ALA A 81 -37.82 -55.29 -46.82
C ALA A 81 -37.54 -53.78 -46.91
N PRO A 82 -38.42 -52.94 -47.53
CA PRO A 82 -38.18 -51.49 -47.57
C PRO A 82 -38.22 -50.84 -46.16
N LEU A 83 -39.16 -51.28 -45.29
CA LEU A 83 -39.25 -50.81 -43.92
C LEU A 83 -38.03 -51.22 -43.08
N ALA A 84 -37.57 -52.46 -43.29
CA ALA A 84 -36.34 -52.94 -42.65
C ALA A 84 -35.08 -52.15 -43.09
N ALA A 85 -35.04 -51.83 -44.42
CA ALA A 85 -33.98 -51.00 -45.00
C ALA A 85 -34.02 -49.55 -44.43
N GLU A 86 -35.24 -48.98 -44.34
CA GLU A 86 -35.42 -47.64 -43.79
C GLU A 86 -35.08 -47.59 -42.24
N THR A 87 -35.55 -48.59 -41.52
CA THR A 87 -35.17 -48.68 -40.05
C THR A 87 -33.70 -48.93 -39.90
N ALA A 88 -33.05 -49.71 -40.72
CA ALA A 88 -31.57 -49.88 -40.68
C ALA A 88 -30.87 -48.59 -41.05
N LYS A 89 -31.33 -47.81 -42.00
CA LYS A 89 -30.80 -46.51 -42.37
C LYS A 89 -30.95 -45.52 -41.21
N LEU A 90 -32.15 -45.39 -40.63
CA LEU A 90 -32.41 -44.53 -39.50
C LEU A 90 -31.60 -44.91 -38.26
N SER A 91 -31.44 -46.21 -38.01
CA SER A 91 -30.62 -46.69 -36.92
C SER A 91 -29.12 -46.39 -37.10
N ALA A 92 -28.64 -46.53 -38.38
CA ALA A 92 -27.26 -46.14 -38.72
C ALA A 92 -27.03 -44.63 -38.60
N GLU A 93 -27.99 -43.81 -39.08
CA GLU A 93 -27.93 -42.37 -38.90
C GLU A 93 -27.94 -41.95 -37.41
N ARG A 94 -28.78 -42.60 -36.60
CA ARG A 94 -28.84 -42.39 -35.18
C ARG A 94 -27.51 -42.79 -34.51
N ALA A 95 -26.98 -43.94 -34.88
CA ALA A 95 -25.68 -44.41 -34.35
C ALA A 95 -24.55 -43.43 -34.73
N LEU A 96 -24.56 -42.92 -35.98
CA LEU A 96 -23.57 -41.93 -36.40
C LEU A 96 -23.70 -40.61 -35.63
N ARG A 97 -24.94 -40.14 -35.42
CA ARG A 97 -25.16 -38.91 -34.61
C ARG A 97 -24.70 -39.11 -33.15
N LEU A 98 -25.02 -40.25 -32.55
CA LEU A 98 -24.56 -40.58 -31.19
C LEU A 98 -23.04 -40.70 -31.11
N ALA A 99 -22.42 -41.32 -32.12
CA ALA A 99 -20.95 -41.41 -32.17
C ALA A 99 -20.28 -40.03 -32.30
N LYS A 100 -20.85 -39.16 -33.17
CA LYS A 100 -20.36 -37.78 -33.28
C LYS A 100 -20.51 -36.99 -31.95
N ALA A 101 -21.70 -37.06 -31.34
CA ALA A 101 -21.94 -36.41 -30.07
C ALA A 101 -21.02 -36.93 -28.94
N ALA A 102 -20.79 -38.25 -28.94
CA ALA A 102 -19.83 -38.86 -27.98
C ALA A 102 -18.39 -38.42 -28.24
N ALA A 103 -17.98 -38.29 -29.49
CA ALA A 103 -16.65 -37.79 -29.86
C ALA A 103 -16.47 -36.31 -29.46
N GLU A 104 -17.51 -35.48 -29.71
CA GLU A 104 -17.49 -34.07 -29.27
C GLU A 104 -17.47 -33.95 -27.76
N ALA A 105 -18.27 -34.73 -27.04
CA ALA A 105 -18.24 -34.77 -25.57
C ALA A 105 -16.89 -35.20 -25.03
N ALA A 106 -16.27 -36.22 -25.61
CA ALA A 106 -14.93 -36.68 -25.23
C ALA A 106 -13.86 -35.60 -25.47
N ALA A 107 -13.97 -34.88 -26.63
CA ALA A 107 -13.05 -33.79 -26.92
C ALA A 107 -13.20 -32.62 -25.92
N LEU A 108 -14.43 -32.28 -25.54
CA LEU A 108 -14.70 -31.26 -24.52
C LEU A 108 -14.21 -31.68 -23.12
N GLU A 109 -14.36 -32.96 -22.75
CA GLU A 109 -13.83 -33.49 -21.52
C GLU A 109 -12.28 -33.45 -21.49
N ASP A 110 -11.64 -33.80 -22.60
CA ASP A 110 -10.18 -33.67 -22.73
C ASP A 110 -9.70 -32.22 -22.63
N GLU A 111 -10.42 -31.30 -23.25
CA GLU A 111 -10.10 -29.87 -23.16
C GLU A 111 -10.30 -29.35 -21.72
N LYS A 112 -11.40 -29.71 -21.08
CA LYS A 112 -11.66 -29.42 -19.69
C LYS A 112 -10.56 -29.96 -18.76
N ALA A 113 -10.18 -31.21 -18.96
CA ALA A 113 -9.12 -31.84 -18.20
C ALA A 113 -7.75 -31.14 -18.40
N LYS A 114 -7.47 -30.65 -19.62
CA LYS A 114 -6.27 -29.84 -19.90
C LYS A 114 -6.31 -28.50 -19.15
N LEU A 115 -7.43 -27.79 -19.21
CA LEU A 115 -7.63 -26.52 -18.50
C LEU A 115 -7.54 -26.71 -16.99
N GLU A 116 -8.14 -27.74 -16.43
CA GLU A 116 -8.06 -28.06 -15.01
C GLU A 116 -6.61 -28.38 -14.55
N ARG A 117 -5.85 -29.09 -15.37
CA ARG A 117 -4.43 -29.33 -15.12
C ARG A 117 -3.62 -28.03 -15.19
N GLN A 118 -3.92 -27.18 -16.17
CA GLN A 118 -3.24 -25.92 -16.34
C GLN A 118 -3.52 -24.97 -15.17
N THR A 119 -4.79 -24.83 -14.78
CA THR A 119 -5.17 -24.00 -13.62
C THR A 119 -4.59 -24.52 -12.31
N SER A 120 -4.57 -25.86 -12.11
CA SER A 120 -3.95 -26.46 -10.93
C SER A 120 -2.44 -26.23 -10.90
N LEU A 121 -1.76 -26.30 -12.04
CA LEU A 121 -0.34 -26.01 -12.16
C LEU A 121 -0.03 -24.53 -11.88
N GLU A 122 -0.86 -23.63 -12.42
CA GLU A 122 -0.72 -22.18 -12.15
C GLU A 122 -1.00 -21.85 -10.68
N ALA A 123 -2.01 -22.46 -10.07
CA ALA A 123 -2.29 -22.34 -8.65
C ALA A 123 -1.12 -22.85 -7.77
N ALA A 124 -0.55 -23.99 -8.14
CA ALA A 124 0.63 -24.53 -7.45
C ALA A 124 1.85 -23.62 -7.60
N ARG A 125 2.08 -23.07 -8.80
CA ARG A 125 3.16 -22.11 -9.03
C ARG A 125 2.95 -20.79 -8.26
N SER A 126 1.73 -20.29 -8.24
CA SER A 126 1.41 -19.07 -7.50
C SER A 126 1.55 -19.27 -5.99
N SER A 127 1.10 -20.42 -5.47
CA SER A 127 1.27 -20.75 -4.05
C SER A 127 2.74 -20.92 -3.66
N ALA A 128 3.55 -21.55 -4.52
CA ALA A 128 4.99 -21.67 -4.30
C ALA A 128 5.69 -20.30 -4.26
N ARG A 129 5.36 -19.42 -5.24
CA ARG A 129 5.87 -18.03 -5.25
C ARG A 129 5.43 -17.24 -4.02
N LEU A 130 4.19 -17.43 -3.58
CA LEU A 130 3.68 -16.79 -2.38
C LEU A 130 4.43 -17.28 -1.14
N ALA A 131 4.65 -18.60 -1.01
CA ALA A 131 5.42 -19.18 0.08
C ALA A 131 6.88 -18.66 0.12
N GLU A 132 7.52 -18.56 -1.04
CA GLU A 132 8.87 -17.98 -1.17
C GLU A 132 8.90 -16.51 -0.73
N ARG A 133 7.93 -15.71 -1.20
CA ARG A 133 7.80 -14.30 -0.78
C ARG A 133 7.54 -14.18 0.72
N MET A 134 6.67 -15.03 1.28
CA MET A 134 6.40 -15.03 2.72
C MET A 134 7.64 -15.41 3.54
N ASN A 135 8.43 -16.36 3.07
CA ASN A 135 9.70 -16.69 3.72
C ASN A 135 10.68 -15.52 3.65
N ARG A 136 10.78 -14.88 2.48
CA ARG A 136 11.63 -13.69 2.33
C ARG A 136 11.18 -12.53 3.23
N ILE A 137 9.87 -12.32 3.36
CA ILE A 137 9.32 -11.31 4.29
C ILE A 137 9.74 -11.66 5.73
N ARG A 138 9.59 -12.93 6.16
CA ARG A 138 10.00 -13.35 7.51
C ARG A 138 11.50 -13.15 7.77
N GLU A 139 12.34 -13.42 6.77
CA GLU A 139 13.78 -13.16 6.87
C GLU A 139 14.05 -11.65 7.06
N LEU A 140 13.43 -10.81 6.21
CA LEU A 140 13.56 -9.35 6.30
C LEU A 140 13.01 -8.80 7.62
N GLU A 141 11.90 -9.36 8.10
CA GLU A 141 11.34 -9.00 9.43
C GLU A 141 12.29 -9.38 10.57
N ALA A 142 12.93 -10.53 10.47
CA ALA A 142 13.94 -10.98 11.45
C ALA A 142 15.18 -10.08 11.42
N GLU A 143 15.70 -9.76 10.22
CA GLU A 143 16.80 -8.80 10.04
C GLU A 143 16.44 -7.41 10.55
N ALA A 144 15.25 -6.91 10.20
CA ALA A 144 14.76 -5.62 10.68
C ALA A 144 14.63 -5.58 12.19
N LYS A 145 14.13 -6.66 12.81
CA LYS A 145 14.04 -6.78 14.26
C LYS A 145 15.41 -6.80 14.93
N GLN A 146 16.37 -7.48 14.33
CA GLN A 146 17.75 -7.52 14.81
C GLN A 146 18.38 -6.13 14.74
N LEU A 147 18.27 -5.44 13.58
CA LEU A 147 18.75 -4.07 13.41
C LEU A 147 18.07 -3.11 14.38
N GLN A 148 16.77 -3.30 14.63
CA GLN A 148 16.03 -2.50 15.60
C GLN A 148 16.54 -2.70 17.03
N LEU A 149 16.87 -3.95 17.42
CA LEU A 149 17.47 -4.25 18.72
C LEU A 149 18.88 -3.66 18.85
N GLU A 150 19.69 -3.76 17.83
CA GLU A 150 21.04 -3.17 17.78
C GLU A 150 20.99 -1.63 17.84
N ALA A 151 20.09 -1.04 17.03
CA ALA A 151 19.83 0.40 17.07
C ALA A 151 19.29 0.83 18.44
N GLY A 152 18.35 0.08 19.02
CA GLY A 152 17.81 0.33 20.35
C GLY A 152 18.89 0.28 21.44
N ASN A 153 19.76 -0.72 21.39
CA ASN A 153 20.89 -0.84 22.31
C ASN A 153 21.89 0.30 22.15
N THR A 154 22.16 0.69 20.90
CA THR A 154 23.05 1.82 20.59
C THR A 154 22.46 3.14 21.09
N VAL A 155 21.16 3.37 20.81
CA VAL A 155 20.43 4.54 21.31
C VAL A 155 20.40 4.55 22.84
N ALA A 156 20.11 3.42 23.50
CA ALA A 156 20.10 3.33 24.95
C ALA A 156 21.48 3.64 25.53
N ARG A 157 22.56 3.12 24.91
CA ARG A 157 23.93 3.43 25.32
C ARG A 157 24.23 4.91 25.16
N LEU A 158 23.94 5.48 23.98
CA LEU A 158 24.17 6.91 23.73
C LEU A 158 23.30 7.79 24.62
N THR A 159 22.06 7.38 24.92
CA THR A 159 21.17 8.10 25.86
C THR A 159 21.72 8.05 27.27
N ASN A 160 22.26 6.91 27.70
CA ASN A 160 22.89 6.78 29.00
C ASN A 160 24.19 7.63 29.09
N GLU A 161 25.02 7.60 28.04
CA GLU A 161 26.20 8.47 27.95
C GLU A 161 25.80 9.95 27.94
N LEU A 162 24.80 10.33 27.15
CA LEU A 162 24.28 11.70 27.10
C LEU A 162 23.71 12.12 28.47
N SER A 163 22.93 11.23 29.12
CA SER A 163 22.39 11.50 30.47
C SER A 163 23.51 11.64 31.50
N ARG A 164 24.59 10.87 31.35
CA ARG A 164 25.78 11.02 32.21
C ARG A 164 26.48 12.35 31.95
N PHE A 165 26.71 12.71 30.68
CA PHE A 165 27.27 14.02 30.34
C PHE A 165 26.38 15.17 30.79
N GLN A 166 25.05 15.05 30.64
CA GLN A 166 24.09 16.03 31.12
C GLN A 166 24.15 16.21 32.63
N LYS A 167 24.19 15.09 33.39
CA LYS A 167 24.36 15.15 34.85
C LYS A 167 25.71 15.74 35.30
N GLU A 168 26.78 15.40 34.57
CA GLU A 168 28.10 16.00 34.81
C GLU A 168 28.11 17.49 34.44
N GLU A 169 27.42 17.86 33.38
CA GLU A 169 27.26 19.25 32.97
C GLU A 169 26.32 20.03 33.91
N GLU A 170 25.23 19.42 34.37
CA GLU A 170 24.35 19.97 35.40
C GLU A 170 25.10 20.14 36.72
N ALA A 171 25.92 19.15 37.13
CA ALA A 171 26.77 19.27 38.30
C ALA A 171 27.80 20.41 38.16
N ARG A 172 28.39 20.59 36.96
CA ARG A 172 29.26 21.75 36.67
C ARG A 172 28.48 23.06 36.64
N LYS A 173 27.23 23.07 36.12
CA LYS A 173 26.37 24.27 36.06
C LYS A 173 25.81 24.66 37.41
N VAL A 174 25.54 23.69 38.28
CA VAL A 174 25.19 23.96 39.68
C VAL A 174 26.40 24.59 40.43
N ALA A 175 27.61 24.20 40.04
CA ALA A 175 28.85 24.81 40.57
C ALA A 175 29.15 26.20 39.95
N SER A 176 28.60 26.53 38.75
CA SER A 176 28.78 27.82 38.08
C SER A 176 27.47 28.35 37.51
N ARG A 177 26.46 28.63 38.34
CA ARG A 177 25.22 29.29 37.94
C ARG A 177 25.53 30.70 37.46
N ALA A 178 25.83 30.84 36.15
CA ALA A 178 25.63 32.10 35.48
C ALA A 178 24.12 32.37 35.43
N LYS A 179 23.66 33.40 36.08
CA LYS A 179 22.25 33.82 36.03
C LYS A 179 21.91 34.19 34.58
N PRO A 180 20.71 33.87 34.07
CA PRO A 180 20.27 34.32 32.76
C PRO A 180 20.52 35.81 32.58
N ARG A 181 21.08 36.19 31.45
CA ARG A 181 21.33 37.59 31.14
C ARG A 181 20.10 38.19 30.46
N TYR A 182 19.37 39.00 31.20
CA TYR A 182 18.21 39.72 30.64
C TYR A 182 18.65 41.09 30.15
N LEU A 183 18.54 41.31 28.84
CA LEU A 183 18.88 42.56 28.18
C LEU A 183 17.64 43.10 27.48
N LYS A 184 17.36 44.41 27.64
CA LYS A 184 16.30 45.10 26.89
C LYS A 184 16.66 45.18 25.39
N ASP A 185 17.89 45.50 25.07
CA ASP A 185 18.47 45.33 23.76
C ASP A 185 19.44 44.14 23.79
N PRO A 186 19.07 43.02 23.18
CA PRO A 186 19.83 41.79 23.22
C PRO A 186 21.02 41.76 22.25
N LEU A 187 21.15 42.75 21.37
CA LEU A 187 22.24 42.84 20.39
C LEU A 187 23.33 43.75 20.95
N VAL A 188 24.46 43.17 21.38
CA VAL A 188 25.60 43.91 21.92
C VAL A 188 26.85 43.53 21.15
N ASP A 189 27.53 44.50 20.55
CA ASP A 189 28.80 44.32 19.84
C ASP A 189 28.72 43.18 18.77
N GLY A 190 27.60 43.10 18.02
CA GLY A 190 27.38 42.08 17.01
C GLY A 190 26.99 40.68 17.53
N VAL A 191 26.95 40.52 18.86
CA VAL A 191 26.51 39.26 19.49
C VAL A 191 25.07 39.38 19.98
N LEU A 192 24.25 38.42 19.61
CA LEU A 192 22.88 38.32 20.09
C LEU A 192 22.82 37.46 21.37
N TYR A 193 22.40 38.05 22.48
CA TYR A 193 22.23 37.39 23.77
C TYR A 193 20.76 36.93 23.93
N ILE A 194 20.55 35.62 23.97
CA ILE A 194 19.23 35.03 24.18
C ILE A 194 19.14 34.56 25.64
N SER A 195 18.11 35.03 26.37
CA SER A 195 17.79 34.57 27.71
C SER A 195 16.96 33.27 27.70
N ASP A 196 16.55 32.80 28.87
CA ASP A 196 15.61 31.67 29.03
C ASP A 196 14.20 31.95 28.51
N ARG A 197 13.90 33.19 28.13
CA ARG A 197 12.63 33.58 27.48
C ARG A 197 12.62 33.20 26.01
N ARG A 198 12.92 31.92 25.75
CA ARG A 198 13.07 31.33 24.41
C ARG A 198 11.95 30.36 24.13
N ILE A 199 11.40 30.42 22.93
CA ILE A 199 10.38 29.52 22.41
C ILE A 199 10.98 28.79 21.20
N PRO A 200 11.28 27.48 21.29
CA PRO A 200 11.69 26.71 20.14
C PRO A 200 10.56 26.65 19.11
N PHE A 201 10.92 26.85 17.83
CA PHE A 201 9.97 26.87 16.75
C PHE A 201 10.53 26.08 15.56
N ASN A 202 10.17 24.81 15.47
CA ASN A 202 10.69 23.89 14.46
C ASN A 202 9.58 23.04 13.85
N GLY A 203 9.80 22.54 12.63
CA GLY A 203 8.85 21.72 11.89
C GLY A 203 7.68 22.51 11.29
N ALA A 204 6.62 21.81 10.93
CA ALA A 204 5.46 22.43 10.31
C ALA A 204 4.68 23.33 11.26
N VAL A 205 4.22 24.46 10.75
CA VAL A 205 3.31 25.37 11.47
C VAL A 205 1.91 24.74 11.48
N THR A 206 1.49 24.30 12.67
CA THR A 206 0.20 23.66 12.93
C THR A 206 -0.53 24.40 14.03
N ASP A 207 -1.82 24.11 14.24
CA ASP A 207 -2.59 24.67 15.36
C ASP A 207 -1.93 24.34 16.70
N GLN A 208 -1.40 23.11 16.85
CA GLN A 208 -0.74 22.67 18.07
C GLN A 208 0.54 23.48 18.35
N LEU A 209 1.36 23.74 17.31
CA LEU A 209 2.53 24.63 17.44
C LEU A 209 2.11 26.07 17.76
N ALA A 210 1.05 26.56 17.14
CA ALA A 210 0.52 27.91 17.43
C ALA A 210 0.07 28.02 18.87
N ASP A 211 -0.71 27.08 19.37
CA ASP A 211 -1.14 27.03 20.76
C ASP A 211 0.04 27.03 21.74
N HIS A 212 1.06 26.23 21.44
CA HIS A 212 2.28 26.19 22.27
C HIS A 212 2.99 27.56 22.30
N VAL A 213 3.20 28.18 21.14
CA VAL A 213 3.88 29.48 21.05
C VAL A 213 3.07 30.56 21.76
N ILE A 214 1.76 30.61 21.56
CA ILE A 214 0.87 31.58 22.19
C ILE A 214 0.87 31.42 23.71
N GLN A 215 0.77 30.21 24.21
CA GLN A 215 0.84 29.93 25.66
C GLN A 215 2.18 30.38 26.26
N ARG A 216 3.29 30.13 25.54
CA ARG A 216 4.62 30.59 26.00
C ARG A 216 4.78 32.10 25.96
N ILE A 217 4.29 32.77 24.95
CA ILE A 217 4.25 34.25 24.90
C ILE A 217 3.50 34.78 26.12
N ASN A 218 2.29 34.25 26.37
CA ASN A 218 1.49 34.65 27.54
C ASN A 218 2.19 34.35 28.88
N PHE A 219 2.83 33.21 28.99
CA PHE A 219 3.60 32.83 30.18
C PHE A 219 4.72 33.83 30.45
N TYR A 220 5.52 34.17 29.44
CA TYR A 220 6.62 35.15 29.61
C TYR A 220 6.11 36.57 29.84
N ASN A 221 4.99 36.96 29.21
CA ASN A 221 4.35 38.25 29.50
C ASN A 221 3.93 38.38 30.97
N ASN A 222 3.46 37.28 31.59
CA ASN A 222 3.06 37.27 33.00
C ASN A 222 4.26 37.33 33.93
N GLN A 223 5.45 36.91 33.49
CA GLN A 223 6.68 37.03 34.27
C GLN A 223 7.28 38.43 34.21
N SER A 224 7.36 39.02 33.01
CA SER A 224 7.88 40.36 32.78
C SER A 224 7.49 40.86 31.38
N ALA A 225 7.09 42.12 31.31
CA ALA A 225 6.87 42.81 30.03
C ALA A 225 8.12 43.56 29.54
N GLU A 226 9.20 43.55 30.30
CA GLU A 226 10.36 44.42 30.08
C GLU A 226 11.38 43.81 29.12
N PHE A 227 11.56 42.49 29.18
CA PHE A 227 12.61 41.79 28.44
C PHE A 227 12.03 41.02 27.23
N PRO A 228 12.78 40.96 26.12
CA PRO A 228 12.31 40.29 24.92
C PRO A 228 12.07 38.80 25.10
N ILE A 229 11.11 38.28 24.32
CA ILE A 229 10.82 36.88 24.14
C ILE A 229 11.41 36.50 22.77
N PHE A 230 12.08 35.34 22.68
CA PHE A 230 12.74 34.90 21.46
C PHE A 230 12.05 33.68 20.90
N ILE A 231 11.47 33.78 19.70
CA ILE A 231 11.06 32.63 18.90
C ILE A 231 12.27 32.18 18.08
N VAL A 232 12.79 31.00 18.36
CA VAL A 232 14.02 30.49 17.74
C VAL A 232 13.70 29.39 16.76
N VAL A 233 14.00 29.64 15.49
CA VAL A 233 13.75 28.77 14.35
C VAL A 233 15.05 28.13 13.90
N ASP A 234 15.20 26.82 14.12
CA ASP A 234 16.30 26.06 13.54
C ASP A 234 15.93 25.55 12.14
N ASN A 235 14.75 24.95 11.99
CA ASN A 235 14.25 24.47 10.69
C ASN A 235 12.72 24.43 10.70
N SER A 236 12.08 25.19 9.80
CA SER A 236 10.62 25.16 9.60
C SER A 236 10.24 25.41 8.14
N PRO A 237 9.48 24.47 7.52
CA PRO A 237 9.03 24.61 6.13
C PRO A 237 7.81 25.51 5.95
N GLY A 238 7.26 26.10 7.03
CA GLY A 238 5.96 26.76 6.99
C GLY A 238 4.81 25.81 7.37
N GLY A 239 3.60 26.11 6.97
CA GLY A 239 2.43 25.28 7.29
C GLY A 239 1.09 26.01 7.21
N SER A 240 0.20 25.78 8.18
CA SER A 240 -1.13 26.38 8.25
C SER A 240 -1.05 27.90 8.29
N VAL A 241 -1.80 28.51 7.39
CA VAL A 241 -1.91 29.97 7.29
C VAL A 241 -2.64 30.55 8.50
N SER A 242 -3.71 29.89 8.95
CA SER A 242 -4.50 30.30 10.11
C SER A 242 -3.67 30.22 11.40
N ALA A 243 -2.95 29.14 11.62
CA ALA A 243 -2.07 28.96 12.76
C ALA A 243 -0.95 30.03 12.79
N GLY A 244 -0.32 30.28 11.64
CA GLY A 244 0.70 31.32 11.51
C GLY A 244 0.15 32.72 11.78
N TYR A 245 -1.04 33.02 11.31
CA TYR A 245 -1.74 34.28 11.59
C TYR A 245 -2.02 34.45 13.10
N GLN A 246 -2.46 33.40 13.79
CA GLN A 246 -2.67 33.42 15.25
C GLN A 246 -1.38 33.73 16.00
N ILE A 247 -0.25 33.11 15.60
CA ILE A 247 1.08 33.42 16.17
C ILE A 247 1.42 34.88 15.96
N GLN A 248 1.26 35.42 14.73
CA GLN A 248 1.53 36.85 14.46
C GLN A 248 0.66 37.77 15.32
N LYS A 249 -0.62 37.43 15.52
CA LYS A 249 -1.50 38.20 16.41
C LYS A 249 -1.05 38.15 17.86
N ALA A 250 -0.59 36.99 18.34
CA ALA A 250 -0.05 36.87 19.68
C ALA A 250 1.26 37.67 19.87
N MET A 251 2.14 37.64 18.85
CA MET A 251 3.36 38.48 18.85
C MET A 251 3.02 39.95 18.90
N ALA A 252 2.10 40.42 18.05
CA ALA A 252 1.70 41.84 17.99
C ALA A 252 0.95 42.31 19.25
N ALA A 253 0.22 41.43 19.92
CA ALA A 253 -0.50 41.71 21.17
C ALA A 253 0.35 41.56 22.42
N SER A 254 1.57 41.05 22.27
CA SER A 254 2.48 40.83 23.42
C SER A 254 2.87 42.15 24.09
N LYS A 255 2.90 42.14 25.42
CA LYS A 255 3.41 43.28 26.23
C LYS A 255 4.93 43.36 26.17
N ALA A 256 5.61 42.24 26.21
CA ALA A 256 7.04 42.14 25.98
C ALA A 256 7.35 42.10 24.49
N PRO A 257 8.46 42.70 24.03
CA PRO A 257 8.89 42.54 22.64
C PRO A 257 9.08 41.07 22.27
N VAL A 258 8.59 40.66 21.11
CA VAL A 258 8.77 39.28 20.58
C VAL A 258 9.65 39.34 19.35
N TYR A 259 10.83 38.75 19.46
CA TYR A 259 11.83 38.71 18.39
C TYR A 259 11.93 37.33 17.79
N VAL A 260 12.21 37.26 16.49
CA VAL A 260 12.40 36.00 15.78
C VAL A 260 13.88 35.84 15.42
N VAL A 261 14.41 34.65 15.69
CA VAL A 261 15.80 34.29 15.42
C VAL A 261 15.83 33.07 14.51
N VAL A 262 16.29 33.24 13.28
CA VAL A 262 16.43 32.13 12.30
C VAL A 262 17.86 31.65 12.30
N LYS A 263 18.10 30.43 12.81
CA LYS A 263 19.45 29.82 12.87
C LYS A 263 19.79 29.02 11.62
N GLY A 264 18.80 28.42 10.95
CA GLY A 264 19.02 27.55 9.80
C GLY A 264 18.10 27.86 8.64
N PHE A 265 16.84 27.43 8.71
CA PHE A 265 15.89 27.52 7.61
C PHE A 265 14.50 27.95 8.06
N ALA A 266 13.96 28.94 7.38
CA ALA A 266 12.60 29.42 7.58
C ALA A 266 11.93 29.63 6.23
N ALA A 267 10.89 28.87 5.92
CA ALA A 267 10.21 28.94 4.63
C ALA A 267 8.72 29.29 4.79
N SER A 268 8.16 29.88 3.72
CA SER A 268 6.71 30.00 3.57
C SER A 268 6.07 30.73 4.76
N MET A 269 5.09 30.17 5.45
CA MET A 269 4.43 30.81 6.59
C MET A 269 5.42 31.18 7.70
N THR A 270 6.49 30.41 7.92
CA THR A 270 7.53 30.75 8.91
C THR A 270 8.38 31.95 8.46
N ALA A 271 8.68 32.06 7.17
CA ALA A 271 9.35 33.23 6.63
C ALA A 271 8.49 34.49 6.81
N VAL A 272 7.18 34.39 6.62
CA VAL A 272 6.23 35.50 6.87
C VAL A 272 6.25 35.91 8.35
N ILE A 273 6.23 34.95 9.29
CA ILE A 273 6.32 35.21 10.73
C ILE A 273 7.65 35.94 11.05
N ALA A 274 8.78 35.45 10.51
CA ALA A 274 10.09 36.08 10.73
C ALA A 274 10.18 37.49 10.12
N THR A 275 9.67 37.65 8.89
CA THR A 275 9.68 38.95 8.20
C THR A 275 8.84 40.01 8.92
N LEU A 276 7.68 39.61 9.46
CA LEU A 276 6.76 40.56 10.12
C LEU A 276 6.97 40.68 11.64
N ALA A 277 8.01 40.05 12.18
CA ALA A 277 8.41 40.25 13.58
C ALA A 277 8.84 41.70 13.83
N GLU A 278 8.69 42.19 15.08
CA GLU A 278 9.14 43.51 15.52
C GLU A 278 10.64 43.70 15.27
N ARG A 279 11.44 42.67 15.63
CA ARG A 279 12.83 42.53 15.25
C ARG A 279 13.12 41.07 14.89
N SER A 280 13.90 40.88 13.86
CA SER A 280 14.32 39.56 13.41
C SER A 280 15.83 39.49 13.20
N PHE A 281 16.38 38.33 13.54
CA PHE A 281 17.81 38.04 13.46
C PHE A 281 18.04 36.74 12.72
N CYS A 282 19.16 36.62 12.00
CA CYS A 282 19.58 35.35 11.45
C CYS A 282 21.11 35.24 11.37
N TYR A 283 21.62 34.01 11.20
CA TYR A 283 22.99 33.83 10.78
C TYR A 283 23.17 34.19 9.29
N PRO A 284 24.38 34.60 8.85
CA PRO A 284 24.62 34.91 7.42
C PRO A 284 24.28 33.77 6.48
N ASN A 285 24.46 32.51 6.91
CA ASN A 285 24.16 31.29 6.12
C ASN A 285 22.77 30.70 6.39
N SER A 286 21.93 31.33 7.18
CA SER A 286 20.52 30.95 7.28
C SER A 286 19.81 31.25 5.99
N ILE A 287 18.81 30.43 5.66
CA ILE A 287 18.03 30.58 4.44
C ILE A 287 16.59 30.96 4.79
N LEU A 288 16.10 32.02 4.17
CA LEU A 288 14.68 32.35 4.17
C LEU A 288 14.11 32.12 2.78
N LEU A 289 12.87 31.64 2.71
CA LEU A 289 12.19 31.36 1.45
C LEU A 289 10.77 31.89 1.49
N HIS A 290 10.46 32.75 0.54
CA HIS A 290 9.09 33.19 0.26
C HIS A 290 8.58 32.61 -1.06
N HIS A 291 7.32 32.19 -1.09
CA HIS A 291 6.60 31.74 -2.28
C HIS A 291 5.11 32.06 -2.13
N GLN A 292 4.33 31.90 -3.20
CA GLN A 292 2.89 32.00 -3.09
C GLN A 292 2.29 30.84 -2.29
N VAL A 293 1.11 31.04 -1.73
CA VAL A 293 0.35 29.97 -1.06
C VAL A 293 0.09 28.85 -2.07
N SER A 294 0.52 27.65 -1.75
CA SER A 294 0.23 26.45 -2.53
C SER A 294 -0.87 25.64 -1.85
N ASN A 295 -1.83 25.11 -2.62
CA ASN A 295 -2.93 24.35 -2.06
C ASN A 295 -3.32 23.17 -2.97
N ASN A 296 -3.71 22.05 -2.36
CA ASN A 296 -4.31 20.91 -3.06
C ASN A 296 -5.83 21.06 -3.07
N LEU A 297 -6.37 21.61 -4.15
CA LEU A 297 -7.79 21.89 -4.27
C LEU A 297 -8.54 20.69 -4.86
N ARG A 298 -9.67 20.31 -4.25
CA ARG A 298 -10.56 19.24 -4.73
C ARG A 298 -12.01 19.66 -4.61
N GLY A 299 -12.82 19.31 -5.61
CA GLY A 299 -14.25 19.60 -5.60
C GLY A 299 -14.81 19.81 -6.99
N ASN A 300 -16.10 20.19 -7.07
CA ASN A 300 -16.71 20.65 -8.30
C ASN A 300 -16.25 22.09 -8.64
N MET A 301 -16.59 22.59 -9.82
CA MET A 301 -16.15 23.92 -10.32
C MET A 301 -16.50 25.08 -9.38
N THR A 302 -17.63 25.02 -8.68
CA THR A 302 -18.04 26.05 -7.71
C THR A 302 -17.15 26.03 -6.48
N VAL A 303 -16.95 24.85 -5.90
CA VAL A 303 -16.09 24.64 -4.74
C VAL A 303 -14.64 25.05 -5.04
N LEU A 304 -14.11 24.68 -6.20
CA LEU A 304 -12.75 25.07 -6.61
C LEU A 304 -12.60 26.59 -6.71
N LYS A 305 -13.57 27.30 -7.30
CA LYS A 305 -13.55 28.77 -7.38
C LYS A 305 -13.58 29.40 -5.99
N GLU A 306 -14.39 28.88 -5.08
CA GLU A 306 -14.45 29.38 -3.71
C GLU A 306 -13.13 29.15 -2.96
N GLN A 307 -12.54 27.96 -3.07
CA GLN A 307 -11.26 27.64 -2.46
C GLN A 307 -10.13 28.53 -2.99
N ILE A 308 -10.07 28.75 -4.32
CA ILE A 308 -9.11 29.68 -4.92
C ILE A 308 -9.30 31.09 -4.36
N ARG A 309 -10.53 31.58 -4.26
CA ARG A 309 -10.82 32.88 -3.70
C ARG A 309 -10.31 33.05 -2.27
N PHE A 310 -10.57 32.08 -1.41
CA PHE A 310 -10.07 32.08 -0.02
C PHE A 310 -8.54 31.99 0.06
N THR A 311 -7.93 31.15 -0.75
CA THR A 311 -6.47 31.03 -0.81
C THR A 311 -5.83 32.37 -1.26
N THR A 312 -6.43 33.02 -2.27
CA THR A 312 -5.99 34.36 -2.73
C THR A 312 -6.14 35.38 -1.61
N GLU A 313 -7.29 35.43 -0.94
CA GLU A 313 -7.55 36.34 0.17
C GLU A 313 -6.51 36.15 1.32
N TRP A 314 -6.15 34.90 1.67
CA TRP A 314 -5.11 34.66 2.65
C TRP A 314 -3.75 35.18 2.18
N PHE A 315 -3.39 34.92 0.92
CA PHE A 315 -2.13 35.42 0.36
C PHE A 315 -2.09 36.94 0.36
N ASP A 316 -3.17 37.61 -0.05
CA ASP A 316 -3.27 39.09 -0.05
C ASP A 316 -3.08 39.65 1.37
N ARG A 317 -3.72 39.03 2.38
CA ARG A 317 -3.65 39.48 3.79
C ARG A 317 -2.27 39.33 4.41
N LEU A 318 -1.51 38.32 4.06
CA LEU A 318 -0.22 38.00 4.64
C LEU A 318 0.95 38.47 3.76
N GLY A 319 0.82 38.37 2.45
CA GLY A 319 1.85 38.78 1.50
C GLY A 319 1.93 40.32 1.36
N THR A 320 0.81 41.04 1.43
CA THR A 320 0.81 42.51 1.36
C THR A 320 1.66 43.17 2.47
N PRO A 321 1.57 42.76 3.74
CA PRO A 321 2.47 43.31 4.77
C PRO A 321 3.94 43.01 4.52
N VAL A 322 4.27 41.79 3.99
CA VAL A 322 5.65 41.43 3.61
C VAL A 322 6.15 42.35 2.48
N ALA A 323 5.37 42.46 1.38
CA ALA A 323 5.71 43.33 0.28
C ALA A 323 5.87 44.81 0.72
N LYS A 324 4.99 45.27 1.60
CA LYS A 324 5.07 46.60 2.20
C LYS A 324 6.35 46.81 3.01
N LYS A 325 6.78 45.80 3.82
CA LYS A 325 8.06 45.86 4.55
C LYS A 325 9.25 45.94 3.58
N MET A 326 9.18 45.23 2.46
CA MET A 326 10.18 45.32 1.39
C MET A 326 10.16 46.69 0.68
N GLY A 327 9.05 47.39 0.69
CA GLY A 327 8.86 48.68 -0.02
C GLY A 327 8.41 48.50 -1.46
N ILE A 328 7.72 47.38 -1.79
CA ILE A 328 7.19 47.05 -3.12
C ILE A 328 5.70 46.72 -3.04
N SER A 329 5.03 46.64 -4.18
CA SER A 329 3.66 46.12 -4.24
C SER A 329 3.62 44.61 -4.13
N LEU A 330 2.43 44.07 -3.78
CA LEU A 330 2.23 42.62 -3.77
C LEU A 330 2.45 41.98 -5.15
N GLU A 331 2.00 42.70 -6.22
CA GLU A 331 2.20 42.27 -7.60
C GLU A 331 3.70 42.19 -7.96
N GLU A 332 4.48 43.18 -7.58
CA GLU A 332 5.93 43.19 -7.81
C GLU A 332 6.61 42.09 -6.95
N PHE A 333 6.13 41.82 -5.73
CA PHE A 333 6.62 40.74 -4.90
C PHE A 333 6.43 39.38 -5.57
N VAL A 334 5.23 39.11 -6.11
CA VAL A 334 4.96 37.87 -6.87
C VAL A 334 5.83 37.80 -8.12
N LYS A 335 5.93 38.88 -8.88
CA LYS A 335 6.76 38.95 -10.08
C LYS A 335 8.24 38.60 -9.77
N GLN A 336 8.77 39.13 -8.68
CA GLN A 336 10.14 38.85 -8.26
C GLN A 336 10.31 37.40 -7.82
N MET A 337 9.33 36.74 -7.18
CA MET A 337 9.38 35.29 -6.89
C MET A 337 9.67 34.51 -8.17
N TYR A 338 8.89 34.71 -9.23
CA TYR A 338 9.06 34.00 -10.52
C TYR A 338 10.23 34.50 -11.37
N ALA A 339 10.75 35.69 -11.11
CA ALA A 339 11.98 36.16 -11.74
C ALA A 339 13.24 35.53 -11.13
N ASN A 340 13.18 35.17 -9.83
CA ASN A 340 14.30 34.52 -9.12
C ASN A 340 14.28 33.00 -9.24
N ASP A 341 13.10 32.38 -9.31
CA ASP A 341 12.94 30.95 -9.47
C ASP A 341 11.71 30.61 -10.30
N SER A 342 11.81 29.65 -11.22
CA SER A 342 10.73 29.26 -12.14
C SER A 342 9.50 28.67 -11.42
N THR A 343 9.69 28.13 -10.22
CA THR A 343 8.61 27.62 -9.36
C THR A 343 7.98 28.72 -8.50
N GLY A 344 8.63 29.90 -8.42
CA GLY A 344 8.27 31.00 -7.55
C GLY A 344 8.80 30.83 -6.11
N ASP A 345 9.70 29.87 -5.86
CA ASP A 345 10.34 29.63 -4.59
C ASP A 345 11.55 30.54 -4.39
N TRP A 346 11.29 31.78 -4.02
CA TRP A 346 12.33 32.79 -3.86
C TRP A 346 13.07 32.61 -2.53
N GLN A 347 14.29 32.10 -2.59
CA GLN A 347 15.16 31.88 -1.45
C GLN A 347 16.27 32.93 -1.36
N ALA A 348 16.68 33.26 -0.15
CA ALA A 348 17.77 34.18 0.12
C ALA A 348 18.56 33.76 1.36
N PHE A 349 19.89 33.85 1.28
CA PHE A 349 20.77 33.76 2.46
C PHE A 349 20.65 35.01 3.33
N GLY A 350 21.07 34.92 4.58
CA GLY A 350 20.87 35.93 5.60
C GLY A 350 21.19 37.36 5.16
N GLU A 351 22.34 37.60 4.52
CA GLU A 351 22.69 38.94 4.03
C GLU A 351 21.75 39.44 2.92
N GLN A 352 21.37 38.55 2.00
CA GLN A 352 20.39 38.88 0.95
C GLN A 352 19.01 39.10 1.56
N ALA A 353 18.61 38.24 2.51
CA ALA A 353 17.34 38.39 3.22
C ALA A 353 17.26 39.70 3.98
N LYS A 354 18.37 40.17 4.56
CA LYS A 354 18.46 41.50 5.17
C LYS A 354 18.33 42.62 4.13
N ALA A 355 19.02 42.52 2.98
CA ALA A 355 18.88 43.48 1.92
C ALA A 355 17.45 43.57 1.39
N LEU A 356 16.74 42.44 1.34
CA LEU A 356 15.32 42.34 0.96
C LEU A 356 14.36 42.72 2.09
N LYS A 357 14.88 43.07 3.28
CA LYS A 357 14.09 43.39 4.49
C LYS A 357 13.24 42.25 5.00
N TRP A 358 13.61 40.99 4.67
CA TRP A 358 12.99 39.78 5.23
C TRP A 358 13.47 39.54 6.66
N ILE A 359 14.70 39.96 6.95
CA ILE A 359 15.32 39.98 8.28
C ILE A 359 15.88 41.37 8.56
N ASP A 360 15.84 41.78 9.80
CA ASP A 360 16.31 43.10 10.19
C ASP A 360 17.82 43.13 10.42
N THR A 361 18.40 42.02 10.97
CA THR A 361 19.82 41.99 11.34
C THR A 361 20.41 40.60 11.17
N THR A 362 21.59 40.52 10.52
CA THR A 362 22.45 39.33 10.55
C THR A 362 23.40 39.39 11.74
N VAL A 363 23.64 38.27 12.36
CA VAL A 363 24.51 38.14 13.54
C VAL A 363 25.51 37.01 13.36
N GLU A 364 26.76 37.27 13.68
CA GLU A 364 27.82 36.26 13.58
C GLU A 364 27.78 35.26 14.72
N ARG A 365 27.30 35.69 15.89
CA ARG A 365 27.28 34.90 17.12
C ARG A 365 26.01 35.09 17.92
N ILE A 366 25.47 33.96 18.39
CA ILE A 366 24.36 33.91 19.32
C ILE A 366 24.88 33.28 20.65
N GLU A 367 24.68 33.95 21.74
CA GLU A 367 24.95 33.45 23.10
C GLU A 367 23.64 33.17 23.83
N GLU A 368 23.40 31.89 24.09
CA GLU A 368 22.30 31.49 24.96
C GLU A 368 22.77 31.51 26.41
N THR A 369 22.27 32.48 27.16
CA THR A 369 22.77 32.79 28.51
C THR A 369 22.08 32.02 29.63
N ALA A 370 21.13 31.15 29.29
CA ALA A 370 20.41 30.31 30.22
C ALA A 370 20.40 28.87 29.82
N VAL A 371 20.44 28.00 30.79
CA VAL A 371 20.17 26.58 30.60
C VAL A 371 18.67 26.45 30.32
N LEU A 372 18.35 25.97 29.14
CA LEU A 372 17.00 25.52 28.86
C LEU A 372 16.80 24.21 29.65
N ASP A 373 15.93 24.23 30.66
CA ASP A 373 15.39 22.99 31.18
C ASP A 373 14.71 22.28 30.00
N ILE A 374 15.40 21.28 29.45
CA ILE A 374 14.79 20.35 28.48
C ILE A 374 13.72 19.64 29.31
N ILE A 375 12.46 20.02 29.12
CA ILE A 375 11.34 19.30 29.72
C ILE A 375 11.50 17.86 29.24
N PRO A 376 11.71 16.87 30.12
CA PRO A 376 11.82 15.48 29.68
C PRO A 376 10.53 15.12 29.01
N VAL A 377 10.61 14.89 27.71
CA VAL A 377 9.49 14.34 26.96
C VAL A 377 9.32 12.89 27.40
N PRO A 378 8.13 12.43 27.80
CA PRO A 378 7.90 11.03 28.12
C PRO A 378 8.36 10.17 26.96
N VAL A 379 9.33 9.29 27.20
CA VAL A 379 9.83 8.35 26.18
C VAL A 379 8.73 7.34 25.91
N ALA A 380 8.01 7.51 24.82
CA ALA A 380 7.19 6.45 24.28
C ALA A 380 8.07 5.29 23.78
N PRO A 381 7.67 4.02 23.93
CA PRO A 381 8.47 2.88 23.49
C PRO A 381 8.78 2.96 22.00
N PRO A 382 9.97 2.51 21.56
CA PRO A 382 10.46 2.76 20.22
C PRO A 382 9.65 1.99 19.15
N ALA A 383 8.91 2.73 18.34
CA ALA A 383 8.55 2.30 17.02
C ALA A 383 9.72 2.54 16.05
N PRO A 384 9.87 1.80 14.94
CA PRO A 384 10.97 1.99 14.01
C PRO A 384 10.95 3.40 13.43
N VAL A 385 12.01 4.13 13.68
CA VAL A 385 12.01 5.58 13.58
C VAL A 385 12.81 6.03 12.39
N ILE A 386 12.10 6.51 11.36
CA ILE A 386 12.56 7.68 10.63
C ILE A 386 11.90 8.86 11.35
N ARG A 387 12.63 9.48 12.30
CA ARG A 387 12.11 10.66 13.01
C ARG A 387 12.36 11.90 12.16
N PRO A 388 11.31 12.72 11.91
CA PRO A 388 11.55 14.09 11.53
C PRO A 388 12.35 14.80 12.62
N PRO A 389 13.11 15.84 12.30
CA PRO A 389 13.72 16.68 13.33
C PRO A 389 12.62 17.08 14.29
N GLN A 390 12.81 16.74 15.56
CA GLN A 390 11.78 16.70 16.58
C GLN A 390 11.07 18.04 16.75
N THR A 391 9.80 18.03 16.45
CA THR A 391 8.85 18.92 17.09
C THR A 391 7.61 18.10 17.44
N GLU A 392 7.67 17.40 18.55
CA GLU A 392 6.50 16.72 19.13
C GLU A 392 5.33 17.69 19.39
N VAL A 393 5.61 18.99 19.33
CA VAL A 393 4.61 20.05 19.48
C VAL A 393 3.79 20.30 18.20
N SER A 394 4.25 19.88 17.02
CA SER A 394 3.57 20.22 15.75
C SER A 394 2.40 19.32 15.41
N GLY A 395 2.19 18.21 16.11
CA GLY A 395 1.13 17.24 15.79
C GLY A 395 1.34 16.47 14.48
N VAL A 396 2.52 16.58 13.86
CA VAL A 396 2.90 15.87 12.65
C VAL A 396 3.33 14.46 12.95
N THR A 397 2.83 13.48 12.21
CA THR A 397 3.14 12.07 12.41
C THR A 397 3.97 11.51 11.27
N ALA A 398 5.10 10.86 11.57
CA ALA A 398 5.89 10.14 10.57
C ALA A 398 5.20 8.83 10.20
N LYS A 399 5.04 8.57 8.90
CA LYS A 399 4.42 7.35 8.33
C LYS A 399 5.22 6.83 7.14
N VAL A 400 4.86 5.65 6.68
CA VAL A 400 5.41 5.02 5.48
C VAL A 400 4.26 4.65 4.56
N ASP A 401 4.38 4.95 3.26
CA ASP A 401 3.37 4.61 2.25
C ASP A 401 3.47 3.15 1.79
N ASP A 402 2.52 2.72 0.96
CA ASP A 402 2.42 1.34 0.43
C ASP A 402 3.66 0.91 -0.40
N LYS A 403 4.50 1.88 -0.81
CA LYS A 403 5.75 1.67 -1.55
C LYS A 403 6.99 1.70 -0.66
N GLY A 404 6.81 1.76 0.66
CA GLY A 404 7.90 1.85 1.63
C GLY A 404 8.55 3.23 1.73
N ARG A 405 7.97 4.30 1.17
CA ARG A 405 8.52 5.64 1.21
C ARG A 405 8.04 6.38 2.46
N PRO A 406 8.96 6.98 3.23
CA PRO A 406 8.59 7.75 4.41
C PRO A 406 7.87 9.05 4.01
N TYR A 407 6.87 9.44 4.80
CA TYR A 407 6.19 10.71 4.68
C TYR A 407 5.74 11.21 6.05
N TYR A 408 5.39 12.48 6.13
CA TYR A 408 4.87 13.13 7.31
C TYR A 408 3.39 13.44 7.12
N GLU A 409 2.54 12.85 7.96
CA GLU A 409 1.11 13.15 7.96
C GLU A 409 0.86 14.41 8.78
N LEU A 410 0.29 15.41 8.13
CA LEU A 410 -0.13 16.65 8.77
C LEU A 410 -1.47 16.43 9.49
N PRO A 411 -1.68 17.07 10.64
CA PRO A 411 -2.99 17.05 11.29
C PRO A 411 -4.04 17.71 10.39
N PRO A 412 -5.34 17.39 10.55
CA PRO A 412 -6.39 18.10 9.83
C PRO A 412 -6.39 19.59 10.22
N LEU A 413 -6.67 20.47 9.26
CA LEU A 413 -6.87 21.87 9.54
C LEU A 413 -8.18 22.06 10.30
N SER A 414 -8.13 22.71 11.46
CA SER A 414 -9.30 22.97 12.31
C SER A 414 -10.24 24.01 11.68
N ASN A 415 -9.70 24.93 10.90
CA ASN A 415 -10.47 25.91 10.16
C ASN A 415 -10.72 25.42 8.71
N PRO A 416 -11.99 25.21 8.28
CA PRO A 416 -12.31 24.72 6.94
C PRO A 416 -11.91 25.69 5.81
N PHE A 417 -11.58 26.93 6.12
CA PHE A 417 -11.11 27.94 5.17
C PHE A 417 -9.61 28.22 5.29
N ASP A 418 -8.87 27.38 6.02
CA ASP A 418 -7.42 27.45 6.14
C ASP A 418 -6.73 26.77 4.95
N ALA A 419 -5.45 27.04 4.79
CA ALA A 419 -4.61 26.45 3.75
C ALA A 419 -3.22 26.12 4.32
N TRP A 420 -2.60 25.09 3.75
CA TRP A 420 -1.20 24.77 4.02
C TRP A 420 -0.30 25.63 3.13
N TRP A 421 0.36 26.59 3.74
CA TRP A 421 1.41 27.39 3.08
C TRP A 421 2.77 26.87 3.52
N MET A 422 3.26 25.89 2.76
CA MET A 422 4.40 25.06 3.15
C MET A 422 5.32 24.82 1.96
N TYR A 423 6.63 24.90 2.20
CA TYR A 423 7.65 24.50 1.24
C TYR A 423 7.94 23.00 1.36
N ASP A 424 7.49 22.23 0.38
CA ASP A 424 7.64 20.76 0.34
C ASP A 424 7.93 20.27 -1.09
N PRO A 425 9.11 20.54 -1.63
CA PRO A 425 9.46 20.18 -3.01
C PRO A 425 9.57 18.67 -3.22
N GLN A 426 9.72 17.89 -2.15
CA GLN A 426 9.84 16.44 -2.22
C GLN A 426 8.50 15.70 -1.99
N GLY A 427 7.42 16.43 -1.66
CA GLY A 427 6.13 15.84 -1.36
C GLY A 427 6.15 14.93 -0.12
N LEU A 428 6.96 15.30 0.87
CA LEU A 428 7.10 14.53 2.12
C LEU A 428 5.94 14.76 3.09
N TYR A 429 5.25 15.88 2.99
CA TYR A 429 4.14 16.22 3.86
C TYR A 429 2.81 15.92 3.17
N ARG A 430 1.93 15.22 3.86
CA ARG A 430 0.60 14.85 3.35
C ARG A 430 -0.47 15.27 4.33
N ALA A 431 -1.43 16.06 3.87
CA ALA A 431 -2.63 16.36 4.64
C ALA A 431 -3.48 15.08 4.77
N ARG A 432 -4.02 14.87 5.94
CA ARG A 432 -4.93 13.76 6.27
C ARG A 432 -6.28 13.91 5.58
#